data_55259cd41334d289fcef2e6cad36b8c1
#
_entry.id   55259cd41334d289fcef2e6cad36b8c1
#
_cell.length_a   1.000
_cell.length_b   1.000
_cell.length_c   1.000
_cell.angle_alpha   90.00
_cell.angle_beta   90.00
_cell.angle_gamma   90.00
#
_symmetry.space_group_name_H-M   'P 1'
#
loop_
_entity.id
_entity.type
_entity.pdbx_description
1 polymer ?
#
loop_
_entity_poly.entity_id
_entity_poly.type
_entity_poly.pdbx_seq_one_letter_code
_entity_poly.pdbx_strand_id
1 'polypeptide(L)'
;MLKRSLLAAAVCVATPSLAADDADLFKGSTVTVLPATKQCFADTVDVSGLLLPREEISIRPDRPGLKVAEVLVDAGDTVTAGQILAKLTSPDGTSIQLQATSAGLVSASTAVVGTIASPRGEALFSIIARNEFDFVGQVPTRDLPKLKVDQSAKVKVIGLGDLDAKVRRIASSVEPNSQLGQVVIALNSARRLMTNSYARASIKTGESCGIGLPLTAVLYSSGGTVVQVVRRHRVETRRVEVGLLFGGQVEIREGLNEGDIVVARAGALLREGDAVNPVTVGAEK
;
A
#
# COMPACT_ATOMS: atom_id res chain seq x y z
N MET A 1 103.10 -33.60 20.93
CA MET A 1 102.15 -33.32 19.81
C MET A 1 100.78 -33.52 20.33
N LEU A 2 100.07 -32.40 20.64
CA LEU A 2 98.86 -32.38 21.41
C LEU A 2 97.63 -32.33 20.46
N LYS A 3 96.74 -33.30 20.52
CA LYS A 3 95.39 -33.25 19.91
C LYS A 3 94.43 -32.70 20.93
N ARG A 4 93.89 -31.57 20.64
CA ARG A 4 92.77 -30.97 21.40
C ARG A 4 91.41 -31.42 20.76
N SER A 5 90.63 -32.15 21.51
CA SER A 5 89.27 -32.49 21.20
C SER A 5 88.36 -31.34 21.63
N LEU A 6 87.54 -30.79 20.71
CA LEU A 6 86.46 -29.85 21.02
C LEU A 6 85.20 -30.66 21.24
N LEU A 7 84.63 -30.49 22.42
CA LEU A 7 83.27 -30.96 22.76
C LEU A 7 82.25 -29.90 22.30
N ALA A 8 81.35 -30.28 21.39
CA ALA A 8 80.21 -29.44 21.00
C ALA A 8 79.01 -29.76 21.90
N ALA A 9 78.61 -28.76 22.68
CA ALA A 9 77.35 -28.85 23.47
C ALA A 9 76.20 -28.48 22.61
N ALA A 10 75.23 -29.42 22.37
CA ALA A 10 73.95 -29.18 21.73
C ALA A 10 72.99 -28.60 22.74
N VAL A 11 72.59 -27.37 22.54
CA VAL A 11 71.50 -26.70 23.29
C VAL A 11 70.18 -27.05 22.62
N CYS A 12 69.38 -27.91 23.26
CA CYS A 12 67.93 -28.11 22.87
C CYS A 12 67.11 -26.91 23.29
N VAL A 13 66.69 -26.10 22.33
CA VAL A 13 65.71 -25.07 22.53
C VAL A 13 64.35 -25.72 22.46
N ALA A 14 63.64 -25.85 23.59
CA ALA A 14 62.26 -26.26 23.65
C ALA A 14 61.36 -25.07 23.18
N THR A 15 60.75 -25.20 22.01
CA THR A 15 59.71 -24.27 21.57
C THR A 15 58.40 -24.58 22.33
N PRO A 16 57.75 -23.56 22.96
CA PRO A 16 56.43 -23.78 23.52
C PRO A 16 55.44 -24.00 22.37
N SER A 17 54.81 -25.16 22.34
CA SER A 17 53.62 -25.43 21.51
C SER A 17 52.51 -24.53 22.01
N LEU A 18 52.16 -23.52 21.20
CA LEU A 18 50.91 -22.79 21.35
C LEU A 18 49.79 -23.82 21.13
N ALA A 19 49.15 -24.23 22.21
CA ALA A 19 47.86 -24.88 22.13
C ALA A 19 46.93 -23.90 21.42
N ALA A 20 46.50 -24.24 20.20
CA ALA A 20 45.40 -23.60 19.57
C ALA A 20 44.18 -23.84 20.47
N ASP A 21 43.58 -22.76 20.96
CA ASP A 21 42.27 -22.81 21.57
C ASP A 21 41.33 -23.46 20.53
N ASP A 22 41.00 -24.73 20.75
CA ASP A 22 39.87 -25.38 20.14
C ASP A 22 38.61 -24.62 20.64
N ALA A 23 38.27 -23.51 19.97
CA ALA A 23 36.98 -22.94 20.03
C ALA A 23 36.03 -24.08 19.59
N ASP A 24 35.29 -24.57 20.55
CA ASP A 24 34.34 -25.69 20.44
C ASP A 24 33.37 -25.32 19.29
N LEU A 25 33.73 -25.66 18.06
CA LEU A 25 32.92 -25.47 16.88
C LEU A 25 31.71 -26.39 17.07
N PHE A 26 30.65 -25.84 17.61
CA PHE A 26 29.36 -26.51 17.67
C PHE A 26 29.10 -27.13 16.30
N LYS A 27 29.07 -28.46 16.22
CA LYS A 27 28.78 -29.23 15.00
C LYS A 27 27.33 -29.14 14.62
N GLY A 28 26.79 -27.90 14.41
CA GLY A 28 25.41 -27.65 13.99
C GLY A 28 25.36 -26.88 12.68
N SER A 29 24.28 -27.06 11.94
CA SER A 29 24.03 -26.27 10.73
C SER A 29 23.90 -24.79 11.08
N THR A 30 24.57 -23.91 10.33
CA THR A 30 24.39 -22.46 10.48
C THR A 30 23.00 -22.06 10.04
N VAL A 31 22.26 -21.40 10.93
CA VAL A 31 20.89 -20.93 10.65
C VAL A 31 20.76 -19.45 10.96
N THR A 32 20.13 -18.73 10.05
CA THR A 32 19.81 -17.32 10.26
C THR A 32 18.63 -17.20 11.22
N VAL A 33 18.80 -16.42 12.28
CA VAL A 33 17.78 -16.23 13.31
C VAL A 33 17.43 -14.76 13.49
N LEU A 34 16.26 -14.50 14.07
CA LEU A 34 15.81 -13.17 14.48
C LEU A 34 15.09 -13.25 15.83
N PRO A 35 15.15 -12.19 16.64
CA PRO A 35 14.36 -12.13 17.85
C PRO A 35 12.89 -11.88 17.53
N ALA A 36 12.01 -12.56 18.21
CA ALA A 36 10.57 -12.33 18.17
C ALA A 36 10.26 -10.99 18.86
N THR A 37 9.73 -10.02 18.12
CA THR A 37 9.41 -8.67 18.62
C THR A 37 7.93 -8.37 18.45
N LYS A 38 7.37 -7.62 19.41
CA LYS A 38 5.99 -7.12 19.29
C LYS A 38 5.90 -6.04 18.23
N GLN A 39 4.89 -6.13 17.37
CA GLN A 39 4.52 -5.11 16.42
C GLN A 39 3.01 -5.13 16.15
N CYS A 40 2.50 -4.02 15.63
CA CYS A 40 1.08 -3.91 15.31
C CYS A 40 0.87 -4.07 13.80
N PHE A 41 -0.18 -4.78 13.45
CA PHE A 41 -0.58 -5.11 12.09
C PHE A 41 -1.90 -4.44 11.78
N ALA A 42 -1.97 -3.72 10.67
CA ALA A 42 -3.22 -3.19 10.18
C ALA A 42 -3.99 -4.30 9.45
N ASP A 43 -5.26 -4.48 9.82
CA ASP A 43 -6.21 -5.21 8.98
C ASP A 43 -6.69 -4.27 7.88
N THR A 44 -6.58 -4.67 6.62
CA THR A 44 -6.91 -3.83 5.47
C THR A 44 -7.77 -4.58 4.46
N VAL A 45 -8.67 -3.84 3.83
CA VAL A 45 -9.39 -4.29 2.65
C VAL A 45 -8.86 -3.52 1.44
N ASP A 46 -8.26 -4.26 0.50
CA ASP A 46 -7.73 -3.69 -0.72
C ASP A 46 -8.78 -3.73 -1.84
N VAL A 47 -8.99 -2.60 -2.49
CA VAL A 47 -9.99 -2.43 -3.54
C VAL A 47 -9.40 -1.72 -4.74
N SER A 48 -9.90 -2.06 -5.92
CA SER A 48 -9.55 -1.41 -7.18
C SER A 48 -10.76 -0.64 -7.71
N GLY A 49 -10.50 0.48 -8.37
CA GLY A 49 -11.56 1.33 -8.88
C GLY A 49 -11.05 2.50 -9.70
N LEU A 50 -11.94 3.46 -9.90
CA LEU A 50 -11.71 4.65 -10.71
C LEU A 50 -11.90 5.92 -9.88
N LEU A 51 -11.20 6.98 -10.29
CA LEU A 51 -11.43 8.33 -9.80
C LEU A 51 -12.59 8.96 -10.57
N LEU A 52 -13.61 9.39 -9.87
CA LEU A 52 -14.75 10.09 -10.45
C LEU A 52 -14.91 11.46 -9.79
N PRO A 53 -15.39 12.47 -10.53
CA PRO A 53 -15.75 13.73 -9.90
C PRO A 53 -16.89 13.47 -8.90
N ARG A 54 -16.82 14.13 -7.74
CA ARG A 54 -17.89 14.03 -6.73
C ARG A 54 -19.16 14.69 -7.23
N GLU A 55 -19.02 15.83 -7.88
CA GLU A 55 -20.09 16.60 -8.46
C GLU A 55 -19.59 17.20 -9.78
N GLU A 56 -20.26 16.90 -10.87
CA GLU A 56 -20.01 17.45 -12.19
C GLU A 56 -21.22 18.25 -12.65
N ILE A 57 -21.00 19.52 -12.93
CA ILE A 57 -22.03 20.47 -13.31
C ILE A 57 -21.93 20.72 -14.82
N SER A 58 -22.99 20.40 -15.52
CA SER A 58 -23.12 20.69 -16.95
C SER A 58 -23.65 22.11 -17.18
N ILE A 59 -22.88 22.92 -17.88
CA ILE A 59 -23.25 24.30 -18.22
C ILE A 59 -23.84 24.33 -19.64
N ARG A 60 -25.11 24.73 -19.72
CA ARG A 60 -25.88 24.88 -20.96
C ARG A 60 -26.52 26.25 -21.03
N PRO A 61 -26.83 26.76 -22.23
CA PRO A 61 -27.64 27.98 -22.34
C PRO A 61 -29.06 27.73 -21.82
N ASP A 62 -29.71 28.78 -21.33
CA ASP A 62 -31.09 28.77 -20.84
C ASP A 62 -32.14 28.81 -21.96
N ARG A 63 -31.75 29.25 -23.17
CA ARG A 63 -32.63 29.40 -24.35
C ARG A 63 -32.08 28.69 -25.57
N PRO A 64 -32.96 28.21 -26.45
CA PRO A 64 -32.52 27.64 -27.73
C PRO A 64 -32.11 28.73 -28.73
N GLY A 65 -31.34 28.32 -29.73
CA GLY A 65 -30.96 29.18 -30.86
C GLY A 65 -29.88 30.21 -30.59
N LEU A 66 -29.17 30.09 -29.44
CA LEU A 66 -28.04 30.96 -29.14
C LEU A 66 -26.80 30.48 -29.90
N LYS A 67 -26.13 31.42 -30.60
CA LYS A 67 -24.87 31.13 -31.32
C LYS A 67 -23.67 31.46 -30.46
N VAL A 68 -22.71 30.56 -30.36
CA VAL A 68 -21.45 30.80 -29.66
C VAL A 68 -20.64 31.86 -30.42
N ALA A 69 -20.46 33.02 -29.78
CA ALA A 69 -19.71 34.15 -30.35
C ALA A 69 -18.23 34.13 -29.92
N GLU A 70 -17.95 33.82 -28.68
CA GLU A 70 -16.62 33.82 -28.10
C GLU A 70 -16.52 32.76 -26.99
N VAL A 71 -15.41 32.06 -26.93
CA VAL A 71 -15.06 31.09 -25.86
C VAL A 71 -13.90 31.67 -25.09
N LEU A 72 -14.02 31.76 -23.74
CA LEU A 72 -13.07 32.43 -22.86
C LEU A 72 -12.28 31.50 -21.97
N VAL A 73 -12.67 30.21 -21.90
CA VAL A 73 -12.02 29.18 -21.09
C VAL A 73 -11.95 27.87 -21.85
N ASP A 74 -10.91 27.08 -21.55
CA ASP A 74 -10.71 25.76 -22.14
C ASP A 74 -10.81 24.64 -21.11
N ALA A 75 -10.89 23.40 -21.59
CA ALA A 75 -10.80 22.22 -20.72
C ALA A 75 -9.45 22.22 -20.00
N GLY A 76 -9.53 22.07 -18.67
CA GLY A 76 -8.36 22.11 -17.79
C GLY A 76 -8.16 23.44 -17.06
N ASP A 77 -8.92 24.47 -17.37
CA ASP A 77 -8.89 25.73 -16.64
C ASP A 77 -9.62 25.64 -15.31
N THR A 78 -9.14 26.39 -14.33
CA THR A 78 -9.83 26.56 -13.05
C THR A 78 -10.67 27.83 -13.10
N VAL A 79 -11.95 27.72 -12.75
CA VAL A 79 -12.91 28.85 -12.82
C VAL A 79 -13.50 29.13 -11.43
N THR A 80 -13.91 30.39 -11.24
CA THR A 80 -14.64 30.84 -10.06
C THR A 80 -16.15 30.91 -10.36
N ALA A 81 -16.98 30.83 -9.31
CA ALA A 81 -18.43 31.04 -9.48
C ALA A 81 -18.71 32.43 -10.07
N GLY A 82 -19.59 32.51 -11.06
CA GLY A 82 -19.91 33.74 -11.80
C GLY A 82 -18.91 34.13 -12.89
N GLN A 83 -17.80 33.41 -13.06
CA GLN A 83 -16.86 33.67 -14.15
C GLN A 83 -17.49 33.40 -15.51
N ILE A 84 -17.29 34.31 -16.47
CA ILE A 84 -17.79 34.17 -17.84
C ILE A 84 -16.97 33.11 -18.55
N LEU A 85 -17.64 32.08 -19.07
CA LEU A 85 -17.05 30.96 -19.81
C LEU A 85 -17.12 31.20 -21.32
N ALA A 86 -18.24 31.73 -21.79
CA ALA A 86 -18.45 32.06 -23.20
C ALA A 86 -19.43 33.23 -23.36
N LYS A 87 -19.36 33.90 -24.50
CA LYS A 87 -20.37 34.85 -24.96
C LYS A 87 -21.20 34.22 -26.05
N LEU A 88 -22.49 34.33 -25.93
CA LEU A 88 -23.47 33.79 -26.86
C LEU A 88 -24.22 34.97 -27.52
N THR A 89 -24.66 34.82 -28.75
CA THR A 89 -25.46 35.81 -29.44
C THR A 89 -26.84 35.20 -29.78
N SER A 90 -27.87 35.88 -29.39
CA SER A 90 -29.27 35.56 -29.76
C SER A 90 -29.54 35.95 -31.25
N PRO A 91 -30.55 35.35 -31.88
CA PRO A 91 -30.94 35.72 -33.25
C PRO A 91 -31.31 37.20 -33.45
N ASP A 92 -31.70 37.90 -32.40
CA ASP A 92 -31.98 39.33 -32.36
C ASP A 92 -30.69 40.21 -32.19
N GLY A 93 -29.54 39.59 -32.12
CA GLY A 93 -28.24 40.28 -31.93
C GLY A 93 -27.83 40.53 -30.47
N THR A 94 -28.67 40.16 -29.50
CA THR A 94 -28.40 40.39 -28.08
C THR A 94 -27.26 39.48 -27.62
N SER A 95 -26.23 40.04 -26.94
CA SER A 95 -25.16 39.27 -26.32
C SER A 95 -25.57 38.73 -24.95
N ILE A 96 -25.39 37.44 -24.74
CA ILE A 96 -25.67 36.71 -23.48
C ILE A 96 -24.37 36.09 -22.97
N GLN A 97 -24.11 36.27 -21.68
CA GLN A 97 -22.96 35.69 -21.02
C GLN A 97 -23.30 34.33 -20.41
N LEU A 98 -22.54 33.29 -20.75
CA LEU A 98 -22.62 31.99 -20.12
C LEU A 98 -21.60 31.94 -18.98
N GLN A 99 -22.05 31.76 -17.75
CA GLN A 99 -21.24 31.84 -16.54
C GLN A 99 -21.14 30.51 -15.82
N ALA A 100 -20.05 30.32 -15.09
CA ALA A 100 -19.88 29.19 -14.18
C ALA A 100 -20.82 29.34 -12.98
N THR A 101 -21.57 28.30 -12.68
CA THR A 101 -22.49 28.27 -11.51
C THR A 101 -21.75 27.92 -10.22
N SER A 102 -20.57 27.34 -10.29
CA SER A 102 -19.72 26.98 -9.16
C SER A 102 -18.24 27.16 -9.51
N ALA A 103 -17.41 27.40 -8.52
CA ALA A 103 -15.97 27.31 -8.68
C ALA A 103 -15.55 25.85 -8.89
N GLY A 104 -14.55 25.62 -9.73
CA GLY A 104 -14.07 24.26 -10.00
C GLY A 104 -13.13 24.19 -11.22
N LEU A 105 -12.92 22.97 -11.66
CA LEU A 105 -12.11 22.63 -12.82
C LEU A 105 -13.00 22.37 -14.03
N VAL A 106 -12.75 23.00 -15.17
CA VAL A 106 -13.41 22.68 -16.43
C VAL A 106 -12.92 21.32 -16.90
N SER A 107 -13.78 20.29 -16.82
CA SER A 107 -13.46 18.91 -17.23
C SER A 107 -13.56 18.69 -18.72
N ALA A 108 -14.52 19.39 -19.37
CA ALA A 108 -14.74 19.33 -20.80
C ALA A 108 -15.30 20.64 -21.33
N SER A 109 -14.93 20.98 -22.57
CA SER A 109 -15.49 22.08 -23.35
C SER A 109 -15.84 21.55 -24.74
N THR A 110 -17.10 21.69 -25.14
CA THR A 110 -17.61 21.40 -26.49
C THR A 110 -18.01 22.69 -27.22
N ALA A 111 -17.73 23.83 -26.59
CA ALA A 111 -18.06 25.14 -27.16
C ALA A 111 -17.17 25.45 -28.35
N VAL A 112 -17.80 25.59 -29.55
CA VAL A 112 -17.11 25.99 -30.76
C VAL A 112 -17.75 27.27 -31.30
N VAL A 113 -16.94 28.28 -31.57
CA VAL A 113 -17.41 29.54 -32.11
C VAL A 113 -18.16 29.33 -33.44
N GLY A 114 -19.35 29.91 -33.51
CA GLY A 114 -20.22 29.81 -34.68
C GLY A 114 -21.27 28.68 -34.56
N THR A 115 -21.17 27.77 -33.63
CA THR A 115 -22.18 26.71 -33.41
C THR A 115 -23.41 27.23 -32.67
N ILE A 116 -24.55 26.58 -32.91
CA ILE A 116 -25.82 26.90 -32.23
C ILE A 116 -25.96 25.99 -31.00
N ALA A 117 -26.14 26.59 -29.84
CA ALA A 117 -26.31 25.91 -28.58
C ALA A 117 -27.80 25.87 -28.15
N SER A 118 -28.17 24.85 -27.40
CA SER A 118 -29.52 24.59 -26.93
C SER A 118 -29.55 24.03 -25.52
N PRO A 119 -30.59 24.35 -24.71
CA PRO A 119 -30.74 23.78 -23.36
C PRO A 119 -30.84 22.25 -23.33
N ARG A 120 -31.39 21.66 -24.41
CA ARG A 120 -31.53 20.20 -24.55
C ARG A 120 -30.40 19.55 -25.34
N GLY A 121 -29.45 20.35 -25.81
CA GLY A 121 -28.25 19.86 -26.53
C GLY A 121 -27.17 19.37 -25.58
N GLU A 122 -26.01 19.13 -26.16
CA GLU A 122 -24.79 18.84 -25.40
C GLU A 122 -24.41 20.03 -24.50
N ALA A 123 -23.83 19.74 -23.34
CA ALA A 123 -23.33 20.80 -22.45
C ALA A 123 -22.15 21.50 -23.11
N LEU A 124 -22.17 22.83 -23.14
CA LEU A 124 -21.03 23.59 -23.67
C LEU A 124 -19.78 23.46 -22.80
N PHE A 125 -19.99 23.36 -21.48
CA PHE A 125 -18.91 23.08 -20.52
C PHE A 125 -19.38 22.10 -19.46
N SER A 126 -18.43 21.30 -18.96
CA SER A 126 -18.60 20.50 -17.73
C SER A 126 -17.60 21.00 -16.69
N ILE A 127 -18.05 21.23 -15.47
CA ILE A 127 -17.23 21.75 -14.36
C ILE A 127 -17.27 20.75 -13.20
N ILE A 128 -16.10 20.29 -12.79
CA ILE A 128 -15.95 19.52 -11.54
C ILE A 128 -15.99 20.51 -10.38
N ALA A 129 -17.10 20.50 -9.64
CA ALA A 129 -17.30 21.45 -8.56
C ALA A 129 -16.22 21.29 -7.47
N ARG A 130 -15.70 22.40 -7.00
CA ARG A 130 -14.68 22.47 -5.93
C ARG A 130 -13.43 21.61 -6.19
N ASN A 131 -13.25 21.08 -7.39
CA ASN A 131 -12.17 20.14 -7.73
C ASN A 131 -12.14 18.89 -6.81
N GLU A 132 -13.34 18.44 -6.38
CA GLU A 132 -13.48 17.31 -5.48
C GLU A 132 -13.68 16.00 -6.25
N PHE A 133 -12.87 15.01 -5.89
CA PHE A 133 -12.92 13.67 -6.48
C PHE A 133 -13.23 12.62 -5.43
N ASP A 134 -13.92 11.60 -5.84
CA ASP A 134 -14.10 10.35 -5.10
C ASP A 134 -13.41 9.21 -5.83
N PHE A 135 -12.82 8.30 -5.07
CA PHE A 135 -12.47 6.98 -5.58
C PHE A 135 -13.71 6.09 -5.43
N VAL A 136 -14.10 5.45 -6.51
CA VAL A 136 -15.23 4.52 -6.56
C VAL A 136 -14.66 3.13 -6.83
N GLY A 137 -14.63 2.30 -5.79
CA GLY A 137 -14.06 0.95 -5.83
C GLY A 137 -15.12 -0.13 -5.68
N GLN A 138 -14.77 -1.34 -6.14
CA GLN A 138 -15.61 -2.53 -6.01
C GLN A 138 -15.04 -3.48 -4.96
N VAL A 139 -15.89 -3.94 -4.05
CA VAL A 139 -15.55 -4.75 -2.88
C VAL A 139 -16.31 -6.06 -2.92
N PRO A 140 -15.64 -7.21 -2.74
CA PRO A 140 -16.33 -8.50 -2.57
C PRO A 140 -17.30 -8.48 -1.39
N THR A 141 -18.44 -9.14 -1.54
CA THR A 141 -19.50 -9.23 -0.51
C THR A 141 -18.95 -9.66 0.86
N ARG A 142 -17.98 -10.57 0.89
CA ARG A 142 -17.36 -11.08 2.12
C ARG A 142 -16.63 -10.00 2.93
N ASP A 143 -16.16 -8.94 2.27
CA ASP A 143 -15.36 -7.87 2.90
C ASP A 143 -16.21 -6.63 3.24
N LEU A 144 -17.42 -6.50 2.67
CA LEU A 144 -18.34 -5.40 2.95
C LEU A 144 -18.66 -5.23 4.46
N PRO A 145 -18.90 -6.30 5.25
CA PRO A 145 -19.20 -6.16 6.68
C PRO A 145 -18.07 -5.54 7.51
N LYS A 146 -16.82 -5.59 7.01
CA LYS A 146 -15.67 -4.98 7.67
C LYS A 146 -15.61 -3.47 7.48
N LEU A 147 -16.30 -2.94 6.46
CA LEU A 147 -16.25 -1.53 6.09
C LEU A 147 -17.22 -0.69 6.93
N LYS A 148 -16.78 0.51 7.28
CA LYS A 148 -17.56 1.53 7.97
C LYS A 148 -17.26 2.90 7.36
N VAL A 149 -18.24 3.79 7.41
CA VAL A 149 -18.03 5.20 7.04
C VAL A 149 -16.97 5.81 7.96
N ASP A 150 -16.21 6.77 7.45
CA ASP A 150 -15.11 7.48 8.11
C ASP A 150 -13.84 6.65 8.39
N GLN A 151 -13.78 5.38 7.99
CA GLN A 151 -12.52 4.63 8.03
C GLN A 151 -11.46 5.31 7.17
N SER A 152 -10.24 5.35 7.69
CA SER A 152 -9.09 5.85 6.94
C SER A 152 -8.71 4.90 5.81
N ALA A 153 -8.36 5.48 4.68
CA ALA A 153 -7.90 4.75 3.50
C ALA A 153 -6.70 5.46 2.88
N LYS A 154 -5.86 4.68 2.20
CA LYS A 154 -4.83 5.20 1.32
C LYS A 154 -5.17 4.84 -0.11
N VAL A 155 -5.25 5.84 -0.97
CA VAL A 155 -5.56 5.65 -2.38
C VAL A 155 -4.31 5.89 -3.19
N LYS A 156 -3.82 4.84 -3.85
CA LYS A 156 -2.66 4.89 -4.72
C LYS A 156 -3.10 5.17 -6.15
N VAL A 157 -2.78 6.36 -6.63
CA VAL A 157 -3.05 6.81 -7.99
C VAL A 157 -1.79 6.69 -8.83
N ILE A 158 -1.90 6.15 -10.05
CA ILE A 158 -0.76 6.00 -10.96
C ILE A 158 -0.18 7.39 -11.26
N GLY A 159 1.13 7.53 -11.05
CA GLY A 159 1.86 8.77 -11.29
C GLY A 159 1.77 9.85 -10.19
N LEU A 160 0.90 9.66 -9.17
CA LEU A 160 0.74 10.63 -8.09
C LEU A 160 1.14 10.09 -6.71
N GLY A 161 1.27 8.76 -6.57
CA GLY A 161 1.59 8.10 -5.31
C GLY A 161 0.37 7.92 -4.40
N ASP A 162 0.62 7.81 -3.09
CA ASP A 162 -0.41 7.56 -2.10
C ASP A 162 -1.07 8.87 -1.66
N LEU A 163 -2.41 8.88 -1.64
CA LEU A 163 -3.25 9.97 -1.16
C LEU A 163 -4.02 9.50 0.07
N ASP A 164 -4.05 10.32 1.11
CA ASP A 164 -4.88 10.07 2.28
C ASP A 164 -6.34 10.34 1.95
N ALA A 165 -7.20 9.44 2.39
CA ALA A 165 -8.61 9.45 2.04
C ALA A 165 -9.47 8.85 3.16
N LYS A 166 -10.80 8.99 3.05
CA LYS A 166 -11.75 8.40 3.99
C LYS A 166 -12.93 7.78 3.27
N VAL A 167 -13.41 6.66 3.81
CA VAL A 167 -14.64 6.03 3.33
C VAL A 167 -15.81 6.99 3.56
N ARG A 168 -16.45 7.40 2.48
CA ARG A 168 -17.60 8.32 2.53
C ARG A 168 -18.93 7.59 2.46
N ARG A 169 -19.02 6.54 1.67
CA ARG A 169 -20.24 5.77 1.46
C ARG A 169 -19.92 4.32 1.10
N ILE A 170 -20.74 3.43 1.59
CA ILE A 170 -20.74 2.00 1.26
C ILE A 170 -22.09 1.70 0.65
N ALA A 171 -22.10 0.96 -0.47
CA ALA A 171 -23.35 0.56 -1.10
C ALA A 171 -24.15 -0.37 -0.18
N SER A 172 -25.46 -0.20 -0.19
CA SER A 172 -26.41 -1.04 0.52
C SER A 172 -26.83 -2.28 -0.27
N SER A 173 -26.37 -2.40 -1.51
CA SER A 173 -26.68 -3.51 -2.42
C SER A 173 -25.43 -3.97 -3.15
N VAL A 174 -25.43 -5.22 -3.56
CA VAL A 174 -24.39 -5.81 -4.41
C VAL A 174 -24.93 -6.08 -5.81
N GLU A 175 -24.06 -6.07 -6.78
CA GLU A 175 -24.41 -6.45 -8.14
C GLU A 175 -24.58 -7.99 -8.19
N PRO A 176 -25.73 -8.50 -8.65
CA PRO A 176 -26.06 -9.94 -8.53
C PRO A 176 -25.09 -10.88 -9.24
N ASN A 177 -24.57 -10.48 -10.40
CA ASN A 177 -23.72 -11.37 -11.22
C ASN A 177 -22.28 -11.42 -10.71
N SER A 178 -21.74 -10.26 -10.32
CA SER A 178 -20.35 -10.16 -9.86
C SER A 178 -20.18 -10.37 -8.36
N GLN A 179 -21.26 -10.27 -7.57
CA GLN A 179 -21.25 -10.29 -6.11
C GLN A 179 -20.33 -9.23 -5.50
N LEU A 180 -20.22 -8.09 -6.18
CA LEU A 180 -19.45 -6.94 -5.73
C LEU A 180 -20.35 -5.82 -5.24
N GLY A 181 -20.00 -5.22 -4.11
CA GLY A 181 -20.58 -3.97 -3.64
C GLY A 181 -19.68 -2.78 -4.00
N GLN A 182 -20.22 -1.58 -3.92
CA GLN A 182 -19.47 -0.37 -4.22
C GLN A 182 -19.08 0.35 -2.94
N VAL A 183 -17.82 0.79 -2.85
CA VAL A 183 -17.34 1.72 -1.83
C VAL A 183 -16.94 3.04 -2.49
N VAL A 184 -17.34 4.15 -1.88
CA VAL A 184 -16.96 5.50 -2.29
C VAL A 184 -16.06 6.10 -1.23
N ILE A 185 -14.87 6.50 -1.63
CA ILE A 185 -13.82 7.04 -0.76
C ILE A 185 -13.55 8.47 -1.19
N ALA A 186 -13.73 9.41 -0.27
CA ALA A 186 -13.46 10.82 -0.51
C ALA A 186 -11.95 11.07 -0.50
N LEU A 187 -11.44 11.64 -1.58
CA LEU A 187 -10.05 12.05 -1.69
C LEU A 187 -9.87 13.46 -1.13
N ASN A 188 -8.86 13.64 -0.32
CA ASN A 188 -8.42 14.94 0.14
C ASN A 188 -7.08 15.27 -0.54
N SER A 189 -7.14 15.89 -1.72
CA SER A 189 -5.94 16.20 -2.49
C SER A 189 -6.03 17.58 -3.13
N ALA A 190 -4.97 18.37 -2.93
CA ALA A 190 -4.75 19.61 -3.67
C ALA A 190 -4.12 19.37 -5.07
N ARG A 191 -3.78 18.12 -5.40
CA ARG A 191 -3.17 17.77 -6.69
C ARG A 191 -4.24 17.66 -7.76
N ARG A 192 -3.86 17.97 -9.00
CA ARG A 192 -4.73 17.79 -10.16
C ARG A 192 -4.94 16.30 -10.40
N LEU A 193 -6.16 15.84 -10.26
CA LEU A 193 -6.59 14.47 -10.54
C LEU A 193 -7.25 14.41 -11.91
N MET A 194 -7.17 13.25 -12.56
CA MET A 194 -7.81 13.01 -13.84
C MET A 194 -9.03 12.10 -13.64
N THR A 195 -10.15 12.51 -14.20
CA THR A 195 -11.37 11.69 -14.24
C THR A 195 -11.12 10.35 -14.93
N ASN A 196 -11.76 9.29 -14.44
CA ASN A 196 -11.63 7.92 -14.94
C ASN A 196 -10.22 7.30 -14.82
N SER A 197 -9.30 7.94 -14.08
CA SER A 197 -8.03 7.31 -13.77
C SER A 197 -8.21 6.10 -12.88
N TYR A 198 -7.51 5.02 -13.19
CA TYR A 198 -7.44 3.84 -12.35
C TYR A 198 -6.65 4.09 -11.08
N ALA A 199 -7.16 3.60 -9.97
CA ALA A 199 -6.49 3.65 -8.69
C ALA A 199 -6.74 2.38 -7.85
N ARG A 200 -5.96 2.21 -6.81
CA ARG A 200 -6.16 1.19 -5.77
C ARG A 200 -6.29 1.87 -4.43
N ALA A 201 -7.18 1.39 -3.59
CA ALA A 201 -7.34 1.85 -2.23
C ALA A 201 -7.10 0.73 -1.25
N SER A 202 -6.40 1.03 -0.15
CA SER A 202 -6.26 0.15 1.01
C SER A 202 -7.00 0.81 2.16
N ILE A 203 -8.09 0.19 2.61
CA ILE A 203 -8.99 0.69 3.65
C ILE A 203 -8.61 0.01 4.97
N LYS A 204 -8.25 0.78 6.00
CA LYS A 204 -7.94 0.25 7.33
C LYS A 204 -9.25 -0.17 8.03
N THR A 205 -9.42 -1.47 8.26
CA THR A 205 -10.62 -2.04 8.89
C THR A 205 -10.42 -2.36 10.37
N GLY A 206 -9.16 -2.56 10.77
CA GLY A 206 -8.80 -2.87 12.15
C GLY A 206 -7.31 -2.79 12.38
N GLU A 207 -6.92 -3.17 13.60
CA GLU A 207 -5.52 -3.29 14.00
C GLU A 207 -5.41 -4.39 15.05
N SER A 208 -4.37 -5.21 14.94
CA SER A 208 -4.03 -6.23 15.93
C SER A 208 -2.54 -6.13 16.23
N CYS A 209 -2.16 -6.37 17.48
CA CYS A 209 -0.76 -6.33 17.90
C CYS A 209 -0.35 -7.69 18.46
N GLY A 210 0.69 -8.27 17.90
CA GLY A 210 1.22 -9.58 18.28
C GLY A 210 2.72 -9.66 18.01
N ILE A 211 3.27 -10.86 18.05
CA ILE A 211 4.65 -11.10 17.66
C ILE A 211 4.73 -11.08 16.13
N GLY A 212 5.62 -10.25 15.59
CA GLY A 212 5.86 -10.19 14.16
C GLY A 212 7.01 -11.06 13.71
N LEU A 213 6.79 -11.85 12.68
CA LEU A 213 7.81 -12.65 12.03
C LEU A 213 7.72 -12.50 10.50
N PRO A 214 8.85 -12.64 9.78
CA PRO A 214 8.78 -12.82 8.34
C PRO A 214 7.96 -14.06 7.97
N LEU A 215 7.15 -13.98 6.93
CA LEU A 215 6.35 -15.12 6.47
C LEU A 215 7.21 -16.36 6.17
N THR A 216 8.48 -16.16 5.82
CA THR A 216 9.45 -17.24 5.57
C THR A 216 9.86 -18.02 6.83
N ALA A 217 9.59 -17.50 8.02
CA ALA A 217 9.87 -18.19 9.29
C ALA A 217 8.77 -19.18 9.67
N VAL A 218 7.61 -19.12 8.99
CA VAL A 218 6.45 -19.95 9.30
C VAL A 218 6.36 -21.15 8.38
N LEU A 219 6.21 -22.34 8.94
CA LEU A 219 5.98 -23.59 8.23
C LEU A 219 4.52 -24.00 8.34
N TYR A 220 3.90 -24.25 7.19
CA TYR A 220 2.55 -24.79 7.09
C TYR A 220 2.62 -26.27 6.79
N SER A 221 2.03 -27.08 7.62
CA SER A 221 2.00 -28.55 7.48
C SER A 221 0.59 -29.09 7.72
N SER A 222 0.35 -30.36 7.40
CA SER A 222 -0.89 -31.05 7.71
C SER A 222 -1.17 -31.13 9.23
N GLY A 223 -0.11 -31.03 10.05
CA GLY A 223 -0.20 -31.00 11.52
C GLY A 223 -0.48 -29.62 12.11
N GLY A 224 -0.58 -28.58 11.28
CA GLY A 224 -0.80 -27.19 11.69
C GLY A 224 0.36 -26.26 11.32
N THR A 225 0.27 -25.02 11.79
CA THR A 225 1.27 -23.99 11.57
C THR A 225 2.31 -24.02 12.69
N VAL A 226 3.58 -24.06 12.32
CA VAL A 226 4.69 -24.12 13.26
C VAL A 226 5.80 -23.15 12.92
N VAL A 227 6.60 -22.80 13.92
CA VAL A 227 7.85 -22.06 13.79
C VAL A 227 8.98 -22.84 14.47
N GLN A 228 10.21 -22.58 14.06
CA GLN A 228 11.38 -23.17 14.66
C GLN A 228 12.07 -22.15 15.57
N VAL A 229 12.11 -22.42 16.86
CA VAL A 229 12.77 -21.60 17.89
C VAL A 229 14.11 -22.24 18.23
N VAL A 230 15.13 -21.42 18.40
CA VAL A 230 16.46 -21.90 18.82
C VAL A 230 16.62 -21.67 20.32
N ARG A 231 16.80 -22.77 21.05
CA ARG A 231 17.13 -22.77 22.48
C ARG A 231 18.37 -23.59 22.75
N ARG A 232 19.35 -23.03 23.46
CA ARG A 232 20.61 -23.71 23.81
C ARG A 232 21.24 -24.42 22.59
N HIS A 233 21.30 -23.74 21.45
CA HIS A 233 21.83 -24.26 20.18
C HIS A 233 21.08 -25.49 19.61
N ARG A 234 19.83 -25.69 19.98
CA ARG A 234 18.95 -26.74 19.42
C ARG A 234 17.67 -26.16 18.90
N VAL A 235 17.14 -26.80 17.86
CA VAL A 235 15.85 -26.47 17.26
C VAL A 235 14.74 -27.04 18.12
N GLU A 236 13.78 -26.19 18.46
CA GLU A 236 12.52 -26.53 19.11
C GLU A 236 11.37 -26.12 18.17
N THR A 237 10.58 -27.09 17.71
CA THR A 237 9.43 -26.81 16.84
C THR A 237 8.23 -26.45 17.70
N ARG A 238 7.70 -25.26 17.48
CA ARG A 238 6.59 -24.74 18.28
C ARG A 238 5.37 -24.49 17.42
N ARG A 239 4.22 -25.01 17.83
CA ARG A 239 2.94 -24.71 17.18
C ARG A 239 2.55 -23.27 17.50
N VAL A 240 2.07 -22.55 16.48
CA VAL A 240 1.69 -21.15 16.61
C VAL A 240 0.33 -20.90 15.97
N GLU A 241 -0.37 -19.89 16.49
CA GLU A 241 -1.56 -19.35 15.86
C GLU A 241 -1.17 -18.07 15.10
N VAL A 242 -1.43 -18.07 13.79
CA VAL A 242 -1.15 -16.92 12.92
C VAL A 242 -2.35 -15.98 12.86
N GLY A 243 -2.08 -14.69 12.79
CA GLY A 243 -3.06 -13.62 12.66
C GLY A 243 -2.96 -12.91 11.31
N LEU A 244 -2.84 -11.59 11.37
CA LEU A 244 -2.79 -10.71 10.20
C LEU A 244 -1.48 -10.85 9.45
N LEU A 245 -1.57 -10.64 8.13
CA LEU A 245 -0.42 -10.56 7.22
C LEU A 245 -0.32 -9.12 6.70
N PHE A 246 0.85 -8.51 6.86
CA PHE A 246 1.10 -7.18 6.33
C PHE A 246 2.58 -6.99 5.96
N GLY A 247 2.85 -6.50 4.76
CA GLY A 247 4.22 -6.16 4.33
C GLY A 247 5.21 -7.32 4.33
N GLY A 248 4.76 -8.57 4.11
CA GLY A 248 5.61 -9.77 4.15
C GLY A 248 5.91 -10.28 5.56
N GLN A 249 5.32 -9.63 6.58
CA GLN A 249 5.34 -10.05 7.97
C GLN A 249 4.02 -10.72 8.32
N VAL A 250 4.07 -11.66 9.26
CA VAL A 250 2.90 -12.35 9.80
C VAL A 250 2.82 -12.12 11.31
N GLU A 251 1.63 -11.85 11.79
CA GLU A 251 1.33 -11.78 13.21
C GLU A 251 1.24 -13.20 13.79
N ILE A 252 1.93 -13.44 14.88
CA ILE A 252 1.76 -14.63 15.71
C ILE A 252 1.01 -14.20 16.97
N ARG A 253 -0.20 -14.74 17.14
CA ARG A 253 -1.08 -14.44 18.26
C ARG A 253 -0.77 -15.28 19.49
N GLU A 254 -0.47 -16.57 19.26
CA GLU A 254 -0.16 -17.52 20.30
C GLU A 254 1.01 -18.43 19.92
N GLY A 255 1.71 -18.96 20.94
CA GLY A 255 2.81 -19.93 20.78
C GLY A 255 4.20 -19.34 20.84
N LEU A 256 4.38 -18.02 20.84
CA LEU A 256 5.67 -17.34 20.99
C LEU A 256 5.63 -16.27 22.08
N ASN A 257 6.76 -16.06 22.72
CA ASN A 257 7.01 -14.95 23.61
C ASN A 257 7.96 -13.93 22.98
N GLU A 258 7.85 -12.68 23.42
CA GLU A 258 8.80 -11.65 23.05
C GLU A 258 10.21 -12.03 23.48
N GLY A 259 11.18 -11.90 22.56
CA GLY A 259 12.59 -12.28 22.79
C GLY A 259 12.91 -13.74 22.44
N ASP A 260 11.95 -14.58 22.08
CA ASP A 260 12.26 -15.92 21.55
C ASP A 260 13.10 -15.77 20.26
N ILE A 261 14.12 -16.61 20.13
CA ILE A 261 14.99 -16.58 18.94
C ILE A 261 14.42 -17.55 17.90
N VAL A 262 13.96 -17.03 16.79
CA VAL A 262 13.25 -17.77 15.74
C VAL A 262 14.11 -17.89 14.50
N VAL A 263 14.07 -19.03 13.83
CA VAL A 263 14.75 -19.25 12.53
C VAL A 263 14.04 -18.40 11.47
N ALA A 264 14.76 -17.45 10.86
CA ALA A 264 14.21 -16.47 9.93
C ALA A 264 13.72 -17.07 8.59
N ARG A 265 14.35 -18.17 8.19
CA ARG A 265 13.98 -18.98 7.03
C ARG A 265 13.87 -20.42 7.50
N ALA A 266 12.67 -20.81 7.87
CA ALA A 266 12.40 -22.17 8.28
C ALA A 266 12.62 -23.13 7.10
N GLY A 267 13.64 -23.95 7.23
CA GLY A 267 13.99 -24.96 6.22
C GLY A 267 13.32 -26.29 6.54
N ALA A 268 12.77 -26.96 5.53
CA ALA A 268 12.22 -28.32 5.68
C ALA A 268 13.26 -29.37 6.14
N LEU A 269 14.51 -28.97 6.19
CA LEU A 269 15.64 -29.84 6.57
C LEU A 269 15.94 -29.86 8.08
N LEU A 270 15.47 -28.85 8.84
CA LEU A 270 15.69 -28.81 10.29
C LEU A 270 14.61 -29.60 11.02
N ARG A 271 15.06 -30.49 11.91
CA ARG A 271 14.17 -31.34 12.72
C ARG A 271 14.23 -30.90 14.19
N GLU A 272 13.24 -31.33 14.93
CA GLU A 272 13.21 -31.19 16.38
C GLU A 272 14.48 -31.73 17.01
N GLY A 273 15.15 -30.94 17.84
CA GLY A 273 16.38 -31.32 18.54
C GLY A 273 17.67 -31.14 17.75
N ASP A 274 17.63 -30.81 16.47
CA ASP A 274 18.82 -30.60 15.66
C ASP A 274 19.74 -29.55 16.29
N ALA A 275 21.04 -29.82 16.30
CA ALA A 275 22.06 -28.85 16.73
C ALA A 275 22.25 -27.79 15.65
N VAL A 276 22.20 -26.51 16.04
CA VAL A 276 22.32 -25.37 15.12
C VAL A 276 23.24 -24.30 15.68
N ASN A 277 23.92 -23.58 14.77
CA ASN A 277 24.68 -22.38 15.08
C ASN A 277 23.90 -21.14 14.62
N PRO A 278 23.26 -20.40 15.56
CA PRO A 278 22.43 -19.25 15.21
C PRO A 278 23.25 -18.03 14.82
N VAL A 279 22.94 -17.43 13.67
CA VAL A 279 23.49 -16.16 13.20
C VAL A 279 22.37 -15.15 13.07
N THR A 280 22.45 -14.03 13.77
CA THR A 280 21.40 -13.02 13.80
C THR A 280 21.35 -12.22 12.50
N VAL A 281 20.15 -11.98 11.95
CA VAL A 281 19.95 -11.06 10.82
C VAL A 281 20.38 -9.66 11.25
N GLY A 282 21.37 -9.08 10.57
CA GLY A 282 21.89 -7.74 10.88
C GLY A 282 23.30 -7.70 11.43
N ALA A 283 24.00 -8.84 11.55
CA ALA A 283 25.42 -8.89 11.95
C ALA A 283 26.40 -8.69 10.77
N GLU A 284 25.91 -8.52 9.54
CA GLU A 284 26.77 -8.08 8.42
C GLU A 284 26.75 -6.54 8.36
N LYS A 285 27.94 -5.99 8.65
CA LYS A 285 28.31 -4.58 8.39
C LYS A 285 28.72 -4.44 6.94
#